data_dad0cb9fc3c29ba94cd1338f8765082c
#
_entry.id   dad0cb9fc3c29ba94cd1338f8765082c
#
_cell.length_a   1.000
_cell.length_b   1.000
_cell.length_c   1.000
_cell.angle_alpha   90.00
_cell.angle_beta   90.00
_cell.angle_gamma   90.00
#
_symmetry.space_group_name_H-M   'P 1'
#
loop_
_entity.id
_entity.type
_entity.pdbx_description
1 polymer ?
#
loop_
_entity_poly.entity_id
_entity_poly.type
_entity_poly.pdbx_seq_one_letter_code
_entity_poly.pdbx_strand_id
1 'polypeptide(L)'
;MGLASVSRESCEAILSRGGSNKEGMGRAITIVVGGARESLEGEPGVLRLVLKSRKGFVKLAIRTGADLVPVLAFGENALYDQVRADSHPLIHKSQLVIKKMLGFTIPLFHARGVFNYDVGLMPYRRPLNVVVGRPVKVMQYALPEEAYVDEIHGLYVRELERIWEEWKDEFARDRRGELEIVG
;
A
#
# COMPACT_ATOMS: atom_id res chain seq x y z
N MET A 1 -2.24 -2.35 -20.13
CA MET A 1 -1.69 -2.49 -18.77
C MET A 1 -1.20 -3.92 -18.60
N GLY A 2 -0.02 -4.12 -18.05
CA GLY A 2 0.54 -5.46 -17.80
C GLY A 2 0.84 -5.67 -16.32
N LEU A 3 0.60 -6.88 -15.83
CA LEU A 3 1.10 -7.31 -14.53
C LEU A 3 2.58 -7.70 -14.69
N ALA A 4 3.43 -7.26 -13.77
CA ALA A 4 4.84 -7.60 -13.75
C ALA A 4 5.23 -8.11 -12.36
N SER A 5 6.38 -8.79 -12.29
CA SER A 5 6.94 -9.19 -11.00
C SER A 5 7.32 -7.93 -10.19
N VAL A 6 7.09 -7.99 -8.88
CA VAL A 6 7.52 -6.95 -7.92
C VAL A 6 8.99 -7.08 -7.52
N SER A 7 9.76 -7.96 -8.20
CA SER A 7 11.20 -8.05 -7.95
C SER A 7 11.88 -6.74 -8.33
N ARG A 8 12.97 -6.42 -7.61
CA ARG A 8 13.74 -5.19 -7.87
C ARG A 8 14.20 -5.11 -9.32
N GLU A 9 14.69 -6.21 -9.86
CA GLU A 9 15.20 -6.33 -11.25
C GLU A 9 14.10 -6.03 -12.28
N SER A 10 12.89 -6.53 -12.04
CA SER A 10 11.74 -6.26 -12.92
C SER A 10 11.34 -4.80 -12.88
N CYS A 11 11.29 -4.20 -11.69
CA CYS A 11 10.96 -2.78 -11.53
C CYS A 11 12.02 -1.87 -12.16
N GLU A 12 13.31 -2.14 -11.92
CA GLU A 12 14.43 -1.41 -12.54
C GLU A 12 14.38 -1.53 -14.07
N ALA A 13 14.14 -2.74 -14.61
CA ALA A 13 14.04 -2.96 -16.04
C ALA A 13 12.88 -2.20 -16.69
N ILE A 14 11.75 -2.04 -16.00
CA ILE A 14 10.61 -1.28 -16.52
C ILE A 14 10.90 0.22 -16.50
N LEU A 15 11.41 0.74 -15.36
CA LEU A 15 11.65 2.17 -15.19
C LEU A 15 12.83 2.68 -16.01
N SER A 16 13.86 1.84 -16.24
CA SER A 16 15.04 2.19 -17.04
C SER A 16 14.81 2.13 -18.56
N ARG A 17 13.73 1.47 -19.01
CA ARG A 17 13.36 1.46 -20.41
C ARG A 17 12.68 2.78 -20.77
N GLY A 18 13.45 3.78 -21.19
CA GLY A 18 12.92 4.98 -21.81
C GLY A 18 11.94 4.63 -22.94
N GLY A 19 11.05 5.53 -23.31
CA GLY A 19 10.16 5.35 -24.44
C GLY A 19 10.95 4.94 -25.69
N SER A 20 10.36 4.16 -26.57
CA SER A 20 10.99 3.62 -27.78
C SER A 20 11.65 4.67 -28.68
N ASN A 21 11.34 5.96 -28.48
CA ASN A 21 11.79 7.07 -29.31
C ASN A 21 12.78 8.01 -28.64
N LYS A 22 13.28 7.72 -27.44
CA LYS A 22 14.07 8.69 -26.63
C LYS A 22 13.37 10.04 -26.36
N GLU A 23 12.12 10.17 -26.71
CA GLU A 23 11.29 11.37 -26.58
C GLU A 23 10.46 11.31 -25.31
N GLY A 24 11.10 11.30 -24.14
CA GLY A 24 10.52 11.83 -22.90
C GLY A 24 9.26 11.20 -22.29
N MET A 25 8.65 10.21 -22.89
CA MET A 25 7.53 9.48 -22.26
C MET A 25 8.07 8.41 -21.31
N GLY A 26 8.19 8.77 -20.05
CA GLY A 26 8.62 7.87 -18.98
C GLY A 26 7.64 6.71 -18.75
N ARG A 27 8.13 5.64 -18.15
CA ARG A 27 7.28 4.54 -17.67
C ARG A 27 6.97 4.74 -16.20
N ALA A 28 5.83 4.24 -15.77
CA ALA A 28 5.41 4.26 -14.37
C ALA A 28 5.09 2.84 -13.89
N ILE A 29 5.35 2.60 -12.62
CA ILE A 29 4.92 1.40 -11.92
C ILE A 29 4.16 1.81 -10.66
N THR A 30 3.23 0.98 -10.22
CA THR A 30 2.53 1.14 -8.94
C THR A 30 3.02 0.06 -7.99
N ILE A 31 3.42 0.46 -6.79
CA ILE A 31 3.90 -0.44 -5.74
C ILE A 31 3.05 -0.25 -4.48
N VAL A 32 2.54 -1.35 -3.92
CA VAL A 32 1.90 -1.36 -2.60
C VAL A 32 2.98 -1.55 -1.55
N VAL A 33 3.40 -0.46 -0.91
CA VAL A 33 4.59 -0.42 -0.04
C VAL A 33 4.40 -1.23 1.24
N GLY A 34 3.25 -1.14 1.89
CA GLY A 34 2.94 -1.85 3.15
C GLY A 34 2.84 -3.36 2.99
N GLY A 35 2.33 -3.80 1.84
CA GLY A 35 2.19 -5.21 1.49
C GLY A 35 1.25 -5.98 2.44
N ALA A 36 1.47 -7.29 2.58
CA ALA A 36 0.61 -8.17 3.35
C ALA A 36 0.47 -7.80 4.85
N ARG A 37 1.47 -7.13 5.45
CA ARG A 37 1.36 -6.69 6.86
C ARG A 37 0.27 -5.65 7.04
N GLU A 38 0.20 -4.69 6.14
CA GLU A 38 -0.80 -3.63 6.18
C GLU A 38 -2.22 -4.20 6.04
N SER A 39 -2.40 -5.15 5.11
CA SER A 39 -3.68 -5.86 4.94
C SER A 39 -4.10 -6.68 6.17
N LEU A 40 -3.14 -7.22 6.94
CA LEU A 40 -3.42 -8.00 8.16
C LEU A 40 -3.78 -7.12 9.35
N GLU A 41 -3.28 -5.89 9.39
CA GLU A 41 -3.50 -4.92 10.47
C GLU A 41 -4.64 -3.93 10.15
N GLY A 42 -5.28 -4.04 8.97
CA GLY A 42 -6.35 -3.16 8.54
C GLY A 42 -7.60 -3.30 9.42
N GLU A 43 -8.05 -2.21 10.03
CA GLU A 43 -9.30 -2.13 10.77
C GLU A 43 -10.20 -1.06 10.16
N PRO A 44 -11.53 -1.28 10.08
CA PRO A 44 -12.45 -0.25 9.62
C PRO A 44 -12.33 1.03 10.47
N GLY A 45 -12.16 2.16 9.81
CA GLY A 45 -12.02 3.47 10.45
C GLY A 45 -10.62 3.77 11.02
N VAL A 46 -9.65 2.88 10.83
CA VAL A 46 -8.24 3.11 11.20
C VAL A 46 -7.38 3.03 9.95
N LEU A 47 -6.53 4.02 9.74
CA LEU A 47 -5.55 4.03 8.65
C LEU A 47 -4.15 3.90 9.23
N ARG A 48 -3.58 2.71 9.10
CA ARG A 48 -2.24 2.39 9.58
C ARG A 48 -1.37 1.94 8.43
N LEU A 49 -0.29 2.68 8.15
CA LEU A 49 0.63 2.42 7.04
C LEU A 49 1.95 1.83 7.57
N VAL A 50 2.35 0.69 7.03
CA VAL A 50 3.63 0.04 7.36
C VAL A 50 4.72 0.62 6.45
N LEU A 51 5.35 1.71 6.88
CA LEU A 51 6.21 2.51 6.02
C LEU A 51 7.58 2.86 6.62
N LYS A 52 7.71 3.01 7.96
CA LYS A 52 8.96 3.50 8.61
C LYS A 52 10.23 2.76 8.17
N SER A 53 10.17 1.42 8.11
CA SER A 53 11.31 0.59 7.71
C SER A 53 11.37 0.32 6.20
N ARG A 54 10.36 0.74 5.44
CA ARG A 54 10.23 0.42 4.01
C ARG A 54 10.92 1.46 3.13
N LYS A 55 12.24 1.35 2.99
CA LYS A 55 13.05 2.27 2.16
C LYS A 55 13.44 1.70 0.78
N GLY A 56 13.07 0.45 0.48
CA GLY A 56 13.44 -0.22 -0.76
C GLY A 56 12.92 0.47 -2.03
N PHE A 57 11.67 0.98 -2.00
CA PHE A 57 11.06 1.70 -3.11
C PHE A 57 11.75 3.06 -3.35
N VAL A 58 12.21 3.73 -2.30
CA VAL A 58 12.98 4.98 -2.39
C VAL A 58 14.33 4.72 -3.05
N LYS A 59 15.06 3.67 -2.62
CA LYS A 59 16.33 3.26 -3.25
C LYS A 59 16.15 2.92 -4.72
N LEU A 60 15.04 2.27 -5.08
CA LEU A 60 14.69 1.98 -6.47
C LEU A 60 14.49 3.28 -7.26
N ALA A 61 13.69 4.22 -6.74
CA ALA A 61 13.42 5.50 -7.38
C ALA A 61 14.72 6.29 -7.61
N ILE A 62 15.59 6.39 -6.62
CA ILE A 62 16.90 7.08 -6.74
C ILE A 62 17.78 6.43 -7.81
N ARG A 63 17.84 5.11 -7.87
CA ARG A 63 18.66 4.41 -8.89
C ARG A 63 18.17 4.61 -10.31
N THR A 64 16.86 4.68 -10.48
CA THR A 64 16.24 4.81 -11.81
C THR A 64 15.98 6.26 -12.21
N GLY A 65 16.09 7.22 -11.27
CA GLY A 65 15.74 8.62 -11.50
C GLY A 65 14.23 8.83 -11.63
N ALA A 66 13.43 7.90 -11.11
CA ALA A 66 11.97 7.99 -11.15
C ALA A 66 11.46 8.84 -9.97
N ASP A 67 10.56 9.78 -10.25
CA ASP A 67 9.88 10.54 -9.21
C ASP A 67 8.93 9.63 -8.41
N LEU A 68 8.78 9.90 -7.13
CA LEU A 68 7.83 9.21 -6.26
C LEU A 68 6.53 10.00 -6.17
N VAL A 69 5.42 9.35 -6.46
CA VAL A 69 4.09 9.93 -6.33
C VAL A 69 3.33 9.20 -5.24
N PRO A 70 3.17 9.81 -4.04
CA PRO A 70 2.36 9.24 -2.97
C PRO A 70 0.89 9.13 -3.41
N VAL A 71 0.27 7.99 -3.11
CA VAL A 71 -1.15 7.76 -3.38
C VAL A 71 -1.79 7.19 -2.13
N LEU A 72 -2.90 7.77 -1.70
CA LEU A 72 -3.64 7.33 -0.53
C LEU A 72 -5.07 6.93 -0.92
N ALA A 73 -5.48 5.73 -0.52
CA ALA A 73 -6.83 5.23 -0.72
C ALA A 73 -7.63 5.33 0.59
N PHE A 74 -8.75 6.05 0.54
CA PHE A 74 -9.69 6.19 1.64
C PHE A 74 -10.85 5.23 1.45
N GLY A 75 -11.23 4.51 2.51
CA GLY A 75 -12.37 3.58 2.51
C GLY A 75 -12.01 2.13 2.17
N GLU A 76 -10.75 1.81 1.86
CA GLU A 76 -10.33 0.44 1.53
C GLU A 76 -10.59 -0.52 2.69
N ASN A 77 -10.27 -0.14 3.93
CA ASN A 77 -10.48 -0.95 5.13
C ASN A 77 -11.96 -1.19 5.47
N ALA A 78 -12.88 -0.48 4.83
CA ALA A 78 -14.32 -0.67 5.01
C ALA A 78 -14.96 -1.60 3.98
N LEU A 79 -14.19 -2.12 3.01
CA LEU A 79 -14.68 -3.02 1.96
C LEU A 79 -14.91 -4.44 2.48
N TYR A 80 -14.22 -4.84 3.54
CA TYR A 80 -14.30 -6.16 4.15
C TYR A 80 -14.27 -6.04 5.67
N ASP A 81 -15.01 -6.90 6.34
CA ASP A 81 -14.84 -7.12 7.77
C ASP A 81 -13.80 -8.21 7.98
N GLN A 82 -12.82 -7.96 8.84
CA GLN A 82 -11.88 -8.98 9.25
C GLN A 82 -12.51 -9.84 10.35
N VAL A 83 -12.56 -11.15 10.12
CA VAL A 83 -12.92 -12.09 11.19
C VAL A 83 -11.74 -12.18 12.15
N ARG A 84 -11.88 -11.53 13.32
CA ARG A 84 -10.87 -11.62 14.36
C ARG A 84 -10.79 -13.06 14.86
N ALA A 85 -9.62 -13.67 14.73
CA ALA A 85 -9.36 -15.04 15.20
C ALA A 85 -9.57 -15.21 16.69
N ASP A 86 -9.51 -14.13 17.46
CA ASP A 86 -9.67 -14.12 18.92
C ASP A 86 -11.07 -14.54 19.38
N SER A 87 -12.09 -14.38 18.54
CA SER A 87 -13.46 -14.79 18.85
C SER A 87 -13.74 -16.29 18.61
N HIS A 88 -12.84 -17.01 17.90
CA HIS A 88 -13.06 -18.41 17.53
C HIS A 88 -11.76 -19.23 17.58
N PRO A 89 -11.50 -19.97 18.68
CA PRO A 89 -10.25 -20.71 18.88
C PRO A 89 -9.96 -21.78 17.81
N LEU A 90 -10.99 -22.31 17.16
CA LEU A 90 -10.84 -23.27 16.04
C LEU A 90 -10.32 -22.59 14.78
N ILE A 91 -10.74 -21.35 14.52
CA ILE A 91 -10.30 -20.55 13.38
C ILE A 91 -8.82 -20.19 13.57
N HIS A 92 -8.42 -19.80 14.77
CA HIS A 92 -7.02 -19.51 15.10
C HIS A 92 -6.09 -20.72 14.87
N LYS A 93 -6.52 -21.92 15.29
CA LYS A 93 -5.76 -23.15 15.06
C LYS A 93 -5.62 -23.47 13.57
N SER A 94 -6.70 -23.32 12.79
CA SER A 94 -6.64 -23.55 11.33
C SER A 94 -5.75 -22.55 10.61
N GLN A 95 -5.75 -21.28 11.00
CA GLN A 95 -4.85 -20.27 10.46
C GLN A 95 -3.38 -20.57 10.73
N LEU A 96 -3.06 -21.05 11.95
CA LEU A 96 -1.70 -21.47 12.31
C LEU A 96 -1.22 -22.66 11.47
N VAL A 97 -2.09 -23.63 11.20
CA VAL A 97 -1.78 -24.77 10.33
C VAL A 97 -1.54 -24.30 8.88
N ILE A 98 -2.42 -23.47 8.36
CA ILE A 98 -2.30 -22.90 7.00
C ILE A 98 -1.00 -22.08 6.87
N LYS A 99 -0.69 -21.24 7.87
CA LYS A 99 0.57 -20.48 7.92
C LYS A 99 1.78 -21.39 7.88
N LYS A 100 1.74 -22.51 8.62
CA LYS A 100 2.85 -23.49 8.65
C LYS A 100 3.02 -24.22 7.31
N MET A 101 1.92 -24.49 6.60
CA MET A 101 1.95 -25.21 5.32
C MET A 101 2.27 -24.31 4.11
N LEU A 102 1.71 -23.11 4.06
CA LEU A 102 1.80 -22.22 2.91
C LEU A 102 2.84 -21.09 3.07
N GLY A 103 3.40 -20.92 4.28
CA GLY A 103 4.37 -19.85 4.56
C GLY A 103 3.78 -18.44 4.65
N PHE A 104 2.46 -18.27 4.47
CA PHE A 104 1.76 -17.00 4.63
C PHE A 104 0.41 -17.19 5.35
N THR A 105 -0.08 -16.14 5.98
CA THR A 105 -1.37 -16.14 6.66
C THR A 105 -2.42 -15.60 5.68
N ILE A 106 -3.49 -16.37 5.47
CA ILE A 106 -4.65 -15.88 4.72
C ILE A 106 -5.55 -15.13 5.72
N PRO A 107 -5.73 -13.82 5.57
CA PRO A 107 -6.69 -13.11 6.39
C PRO A 107 -8.10 -13.61 6.03
N LEU A 108 -8.89 -13.95 7.03
CA LEU A 108 -10.27 -14.34 6.83
C LEU A 108 -11.11 -13.06 6.73
N PHE A 109 -11.51 -12.73 5.53
CA PHE A 109 -12.41 -11.63 5.26
C PHE A 109 -13.85 -12.15 5.21
N HIS A 110 -14.73 -11.37 5.78
CA HIS A 110 -16.17 -11.53 5.68
C HIS A 110 -16.75 -10.30 5.02
N ALA A 111 -17.63 -10.50 4.08
CA ALA A 111 -18.31 -9.41 3.39
C ALA A 111 -19.63 -9.90 2.80
N ARG A 112 -20.13 -9.26 1.76
CA ARG A 112 -21.42 -9.51 1.14
C ARG A 112 -21.42 -10.80 0.30
N GLY A 113 -22.49 -11.55 0.36
CA GLY A 113 -22.77 -12.68 -0.56
C GLY A 113 -23.24 -12.23 -1.93
N VAL A 114 -23.22 -13.17 -2.89
CA VAL A 114 -23.60 -12.93 -4.30
C VAL A 114 -25.06 -12.47 -4.43
N PHE A 115 -25.97 -12.97 -3.60
CA PHE A 115 -27.38 -12.62 -3.58
C PHE A 115 -27.76 -11.58 -2.52
N ASN A 116 -26.86 -10.67 -2.16
CA ASN A 116 -27.04 -9.67 -1.09
C ASN A 116 -27.23 -10.24 0.33
N TYR A 117 -26.86 -11.47 0.58
CA TYR A 117 -26.72 -11.98 1.95
C TYR A 117 -25.50 -11.36 2.64
N ASP A 118 -25.58 -11.21 3.97
CA ASP A 118 -24.50 -10.61 4.76
C ASP A 118 -23.28 -11.54 4.97
N VAL A 119 -23.25 -12.68 4.30
CA VAL A 119 -22.17 -13.67 4.37
C VAL A 119 -21.64 -13.97 2.98
N GLY A 120 -20.36 -13.67 2.73
CA GLY A 120 -19.70 -13.92 1.46
C GLY A 120 -18.34 -13.30 1.33
N LEU A 121 -17.77 -13.35 0.13
CA LEU A 121 -16.43 -12.86 -0.21
C LEU A 121 -16.47 -11.65 -1.15
N MET A 122 -17.64 -11.13 -1.51
CA MET A 122 -17.73 -9.94 -2.34
C MET A 122 -17.59 -8.67 -1.46
N PRO A 123 -16.83 -7.66 -1.88
CA PRO A 123 -16.67 -6.45 -1.10
C PRO A 123 -18.01 -5.75 -0.84
N TYR A 124 -18.11 -5.08 0.30
CA TYR A 124 -19.21 -4.17 0.56
C TYR A 124 -19.20 -3.02 -0.44
N ARG A 125 -20.38 -2.53 -0.80
CA ARG A 125 -20.54 -1.37 -1.68
C ARG A 125 -20.27 -0.08 -0.87
N ARG A 126 -19.01 0.23 -0.66
CA ARG A 126 -18.54 1.44 0.03
C ARG A 126 -17.79 2.34 -0.96
N PRO A 127 -17.86 3.66 -0.79
CA PRO A 127 -17.05 4.55 -1.60
C PRO A 127 -15.56 4.30 -1.35
N LEU A 128 -14.79 4.27 -2.44
CA LEU A 128 -13.34 4.20 -2.41
C LEU A 128 -12.82 5.46 -3.10
N ASN A 129 -12.18 6.34 -2.35
CA ASN A 129 -11.62 7.57 -2.85
C ASN A 129 -10.10 7.46 -2.90
N VAL A 130 -9.51 7.65 -4.07
CA VAL A 130 -8.07 7.58 -4.27
C VAL A 130 -7.53 8.98 -4.55
N VAL A 131 -6.67 9.45 -3.66
CA VAL A 131 -6.03 10.76 -3.78
C VAL A 131 -4.58 10.58 -4.22
N VAL A 132 -4.23 11.24 -5.31
CA VAL A 132 -2.87 11.27 -5.86
C VAL A 132 -2.17 12.54 -5.37
N GLY A 133 -1.08 12.38 -4.65
CA GLY A 133 -0.28 13.45 -4.09
C GLY A 133 0.65 14.13 -5.10
N ARG A 134 1.41 15.08 -4.60
CA ARG A 134 2.42 15.79 -5.38
C ARG A 134 3.64 14.91 -5.59
N PRO A 135 4.24 14.92 -6.79
CA PRO A 135 5.44 14.14 -7.03
C PRO A 135 6.63 14.66 -6.20
N VAL A 136 7.29 13.76 -5.50
CA VAL A 136 8.56 13.98 -4.83
C VAL A 136 9.66 13.78 -5.88
N LYS A 137 10.34 14.86 -6.22
CA LYS A 137 11.44 14.84 -7.20
C LYS A 137 12.65 14.12 -6.66
N VAL A 138 13.26 13.30 -7.49
CA VAL A 138 14.39 12.46 -7.11
C VAL A 138 15.56 12.68 -8.07
N MET A 139 16.74 12.94 -7.54
CA MET A 139 17.98 12.92 -8.33
C MET A 139 18.49 11.49 -8.47
N GLN A 140 18.97 11.15 -9.68
CA GLN A 140 19.45 9.81 -9.97
C GLN A 140 20.86 9.58 -9.45
N TYR A 141 21.02 8.52 -8.63
CA TYR A 141 22.34 8.05 -8.17
C TYR A 141 22.39 6.51 -8.26
N ALA A 142 23.45 5.98 -8.87
CA ALA A 142 23.65 4.53 -8.98
C ALA A 142 23.80 3.86 -7.60
N LEU A 143 24.47 4.54 -6.67
CA LEU A 143 24.70 4.13 -5.29
C LEU A 143 24.18 5.24 -4.36
N PRO A 144 22.90 5.19 -3.96
CA PRO A 144 22.36 6.21 -3.10
C PRO A 144 22.94 6.13 -1.68
N GLU A 145 23.33 7.28 -1.15
CA GLU A 145 23.69 7.42 0.25
C GLU A 145 22.47 7.28 1.15
N GLU A 146 22.64 6.66 2.31
CA GLU A 146 21.52 6.44 3.25
C GLU A 146 20.89 7.76 3.72
N ALA A 147 21.72 8.81 3.91
CA ALA A 147 21.21 10.13 4.29
C ALA A 147 20.23 10.70 3.24
N TYR A 148 20.55 10.55 1.96
CA TYR A 148 19.66 11.00 0.88
C TYR A 148 18.41 10.11 0.75
N VAL A 149 18.55 8.81 0.98
CA VAL A 149 17.40 7.90 1.05
C VAL A 149 16.44 8.32 2.16
N ASP A 150 16.96 8.69 3.33
CA ASP A 150 16.18 9.12 4.48
C ASP A 150 15.50 10.47 4.25
N GLU A 151 16.18 11.39 3.59
CA GLU A 151 15.61 12.68 3.18
C GLU A 151 14.39 12.48 2.25
N ILE A 152 14.56 11.71 1.16
CA ILE A 152 13.49 11.44 0.18
C ILE A 152 12.35 10.65 0.83
N HIS A 153 12.66 9.66 1.68
CA HIS A 153 11.66 8.93 2.44
C HIS A 153 10.85 9.88 3.33
N GLY A 154 11.51 10.78 4.04
CA GLY A 154 10.84 11.79 4.87
C GLY A 154 9.95 12.74 4.06
N LEU A 155 10.37 13.15 2.86
CA LEU A 155 9.52 13.94 1.94
C LEU A 155 8.28 13.17 1.52
N TYR A 156 8.42 11.90 1.19
CA TYR A 156 7.31 11.02 0.83
C TYR A 156 6.30 10.85 1.97
N VAL A 157 6.78 10.64 3.20
CA VAL A 157 5.95 10.53 4.40
C VAL A 157 5.17 11.82 4.64
N ARG A 158 5.84 12.97 4.63
CA ARG A 158 5.19 14.28 4.81
C ARG A 158 4.10 14.55 3.77
N GLU A 159 4.30 14.11 2.53
CA GLU A 159 3.26 14.28 1.50
C GLU A 159 2.05 13.36 1.76
N LEU A 160 2.23 12.14 2.28
CA LEU A 160 1.13 11.28 2.73
C LEU A 160 0.36 11.91 3.90
N GLU A 161 1.08 12.45 4.89
CA GLU A 161 0.47 13.15 6.02
C GLU A 161 -0.31 14.38 5.55
N ARG A 162 0.22 15.14 4.56
CA ARG A 162 -0.49 16.26 3.95
C ARG A 162 -1.78 15.83 3.27
N ILE A 163 -1.75 14.75 2.48
CA ILE A 163 -2.95 14.20 1.84
C ILE A 163 -3.98 13.81 2.89
N TRP A 164 -3.57 13.16 3.98
CA TRP A 164 -4.44 12.78 5.07
C TRP A 164 -5.12 14.02 5.68
N GLU A 165 -4.35 15.01 6.09
CA GLU A 165 -4.87 16.23 6.72
C GLU A 165 -5.84 16.99 5.82
N GLU A 166 -5.58 17.03 4.51
CA GLU A 166 -6.43 17.75 3.56
C GLU A 166 -7.77 17.06 3.32
N TRP A 167 -7.81 15.70 3.34
CA TRP A 167 -8.97 14.94 2.87
C TRP A 167 -9.67 14.10 3.94
N LYS A 168 -9.11 13.98 5.14
CA LYS A 168 -9.66 13.14 6.20
C LYS A 168 -11.09 13.50 6.60
N ASP A 169 -11.45 14.77 6.62
CA ASP A 169 -12.78 15.24 7.02
C ASP A 169 -13.82 15.07 5.92
N GLU A 170 -13.38 14.87 4.68
CA GLU A 170 -14.27 14.58 3.55
C GLU A 170 -14.43 13.08 3.31
N PHE A 171 -13.33 12.33 3.28
CA PHE A 171 -13.32 10.92 2.85
C PHE A 171 -13.21 9.91 4.00
N ALA A 172 -12.86 10.34 5.21
CA ALA A 172 -12.74 9.50 6.41
C ALA A 172 -13.54 10.05 7.60
N ARG A 173 -14.80 10.45 7.38
CA ARG A 173 -15.67 11.05 8.42
C ARG A 173 -15.89 10.13 9.60
N ASP A 174 -16.02 8.81 9.34
CA ASP A 174 -16.25 7.79 10.34
C ASP A 174 -14.95 7.21 10.93
N ARG A 175 -13.82 7.91 10.78
CA ARG A 175 -12.53 7.47 11.31
C ARG A 175 -12.56 7.35 12.83
N ARG A 176 -11.87 6.35 13.34
CA ARG A 176 -11.71 6.11 14.78
C ARG A 176 -10.37 6.62 15.33
N GLY A 177 -9.49 7.07 14.46
CA GLY A 177 -8.17 7.58 14.78
C GLY A 177 -7.55 8.35 13.63
N GLU A 178 -6.38 8.91 13.87
CA GLU A 178 -5.59 9.58 12.85
C GLU A 178 -4.70 8.59 12.08
N LEU A 179 -4.05 9.08 11.01
CA LEU A 179 -3.09 8.29 10.25
C LEU A 179 -1.90 7.87 11.14
N GLU A 180 -1.65 6.59 11.24
CA GLU A 180 -0.48 6.04 11.93
C GLU A 180 0.53 5.48 10.93
N ILE A 181 1.78 5.93 11.00
CA ILE A 181 2.89 5.36 10.22
C ILE A 181 3.74 4.50 11.15
N VAL A 182 3.78 3.20 10.85
CA VAL A 182 4.42 2.15 11.67
C VAL A 182 5.45 1.35 10.87
N GLY A 183 6.16 0.43 11.51
CA GLY A 183 7.04 -0.55 10.85
C GLY A 183 8.47 -0.56 11.24
#